data_884c439567b033e78435ae0fb52eea21
#
_entry.id   884c439567b033e78435ae0fb52eea21
#
_cell.length_a   1.000
_cell.length_b   1.000
_cell.length_c   1.000
_cell.angle_alpha   90.00
_cell.angle_beta   90.00
_cell.angle_gamma   90.00
#
_symmetry.space_group_name_H-M   'P 1'
#
loop_
_entity.id
_entity.type
_entity.pdbx_description
1 polymer ?
#
loop_
_entity_poly.entity_id
_entity_poly.type
_entity_poly.pdbx_seq_one_letter_code
_entity_poly.pdbx_strand_id
1 'polypeptide(L)' 'IHYLNDVRLAHARNLLVSSNLSILEIAQKSGFENASYFNRKFKDKYGITPRQAR' A
#
# COMPACT_ATOMS: atom_id res chain seq x y z
N ILE A 1 -4.17 12.24 10.70
CA ILE A 1 -2.92 11.61 10.28
C ILE A 1 -3.14 10.14 9.96
N HIS A 2 -3.66 9.41 10.94
CA HIS A 2 -3.93 7.98 10.73
C HIS A 2 -5.02 7.77 9.69
N TYR A 3 -6.00 8.65 9.68
CA TYR A 3 -7.08 8.59 8.70
C TYR A 3 -6.55 8.67 7.26
N LEU A 4 -5.63 9.60 7.01
CA LEU A 4 -5.07 9.77 5.68
C LEU A 4 -4.29 8.53 5.24
N ASN A 5 -3.51 7.95 6.14
CA ASN A 5 -2.78 6.72 5.84
C ASN A 5 -3.74 5.56 5.57
N ASP A 6 -4.83 5.48 6.30
CA ASP A 6 -5.83 4.43 6.08
C ASP A 6 -6.46 4.54 4.70
N VAL A 7 -6.79 5.74 4.26
CA VAL A 7 -7.34 5.97 2.92
C VAL A 7 -6.33 5.57 1.85
N ARG A 8 -5.08 5.97 2.03
CA ARG A 8 -4.02 5.63 1.08
C ARG A 8 -3.77 4.13 1.01
N LEU A 9 -3.78 3.46 2.15
CA LEU A 9 -3.58 2.01 2.21
C LEU A 9 -4.73 1.26 1.55
N ALA A 10 -5.97 1.72 1.75
CA ALA A 10 -7.12 1.10 1.11
C ALA A 10 -7.04 1.24 -0.41
N HIS A 11 -6.62 2.41 -0.90
CA HIS A 11 -6.43 2.62 -2.33
C HIS A 11 -5.34 1.70 -2.88
N ALA A 12 -4.24 1.58 -2.15
CA ALA A 12 -3.15 0.70 -2.55
C ALA A 12 -3.60 -0.76 -2.62
N ARG A 13 -4.39 -1.19 -1.64
CA ARG A 13 -4.91 -2.54 -1.63
C ARG A 13 -5.78 -2.82 -2.85
N ASN A 14 -6.61 -1.87 -3.23
CA ASN A 14 -7.41 -2.00 -4.45
C ASN A 14 -6.53 -2.17 -5.68
N LEU A 15 -5.45 -1.39 -5.78
CA LEU A 15 -4.53 -1.50 -6.89
C LEU A 15 -3.81 -2.85 -6.91
N LEU A 16 -3.52 -3.40 -5.73
CA LEU A 16 -2.85 -4.70 -5.64
C LEU A 16 -3.69 -5.81 -6.26
N VAL A 17 -5.00 -5.77 -6.07
CA VAL A 17 -5.89 -6.84 -6.55
C VAL A 17 -6.45 -6.56 -7.95
N SER A 18 -6.47 -5.30 -8.37
CA SER A 18 -7.10 -4.92 -9.64
C SER A 18 -6.12 -4.58 -10.76
N SER A 19 -4.83 -4.60 -10.49
CA SER A 19 -3.83 -4.25 -11.50
C SER A 19 -2.57 -5.09 -11.34
N ASN A 20 -1.69 -5.01 -12.35
CA ASN A 20 -0.40 -5.70 -12.33
C ASN A 20 0.75 -4.75 -12.04
N LEU A 21 0.46 -3.59 -11.47
CA LEU A 21 1.48 -2.62 -11.13
C LEU A 21 2.45 -3.19 -10.10
N SER A 22 3.70 -2.75 -10.16
CA SER A 22 4.68 -3.15 -9.15
C SER A 22 4.33 -2.53 -7.81
N ILE A 23 4.89 -3.09 -6.74
CA ILE A 23 4.66 -2.55 -5.40
C ILE A 23 5.14 -1.10 -5.31
N LEU A 24 6.28 -0.80 -5.93
CA LEU A 24 6.80 0.56 -5.96
C LEU A 24 5.84 1.52 -6.66
N GLU A 25 5.30 1.13 -7.79
CA GLU A 25 4.34 1.96 -8.52
C GLU A 25 3.06 2.17 -7.72
N ILE A 26 2.58 1.14 -7.06
CA ILE A 26 1.38 1.24 -6.24
C ILE A 26 1.61 2.20 -5.08
N ALA A 27 2.76 2.12 -4.43
CA ALA A 27 3.10 3.03 -3.35
C ALA A 27 3.09 4.48 -3.83
N GLN A 28 3.69 4.76 -4.98
CA GLN A 28 3.75 6.10 -5.53
C GLN A 28 2.36 6.62 -5.92
N LYS A 29 1.56 5.78 -6.55
CA LYS A 29 0.20 6.18 -6.96
C LYS A 29 -0.73 6.38 -5.77
N SER A 30 -0.45 5.72 -4.67
CA SER A 30 -1.25 5.85 -3.45
C SER A 30 -0.82 7.00 -2.55
N GLY A 31 0.22 7.73 -2.94
CA GLY A 31 0.68 8.90 -2.21
C GLY A 31 1.77 8.63 -1.18
N PHE A 32 2.41 7.47 -1.21
CA PHE A 32 3.54 7.18 -0.34
C PHE A 32 4.85 7.57 -1.03
N GLU A 33 5.73 8.23 -0.28
CA GLU A 33 6.98 8.72 -0.85
C GLU A 33 8.00 7.61 -1.05
N ASN A 34 7.99 6.57 -0.21
CA ASN A 34 8.89 5.46 -0.44
C ASN A 34 8.23 4.14 -0.11
N ALA A 35 8.71 3.11 -0.80
CA ALA A 35 8.10 1.79 -0.71
C ALA A 35 8.32 1.12 0.65
N SER A 36 9.45 1.40 1.30
CA SER A 36 9.74 0.82 2.62
C SER A 36 8.72 1.28 3.65
N TYR A 37 8.41 2.57 3.65
CA TYR A 37 7.40 3.12 4.54
C TYR A 37 6.02 2.52 4.23
N PHE A 38 5.68 2.45 2.95
CA PHE A 38 4.44 1.86 2.51
C PHE A 38 4.31 0.40 2.98
N ASN A 39 5.35 -0.39 2.76
CA ASN A 39 5.35 -1.80 3.17
C ASN A 39 5.11 -1.94 4.67
N ARG A 40 5.80 -1.13 5.47
CA ARG A 40 5.66 -1.16 6.92
C ARG A 40 4.24 -0.82 7.35
N LYS A 41 3.68 0.26 6.81
CA LYS A 41 2.33 0.70 7.19
C LYS A 41 1.27 -0.27 6.72
N PHE A 42 1.44 -0.84 5.55
CA PHE A 42 0.52 -1.84 5.04
C PHE A 42 0.50 -3.07 5.95
N LYS A 43 1.68 -3.54 6.34
CA LYS A 43 1.77 -4.70 7.22
C LYS A 43 1.18 -4.40 8.59
N ASP A 44 1.41 -3.19 9.12
CA ASP A 44 0.83 -2.79 10.41
C ASP A 44 -0.69 -2.82 10.38
N LYS A 45 -1.29 -2.42 9.27
CA LYS A 45 -2.74 -2.35 9.15
C LYS A 45 -3.37 -3.71 8.83
N TYR A 46 -2.80 -4.45 7.91
CA TYR A 46 -3.41 -5.68 7.40
C TYR A 46 -2.76 -6.95 7.90
N GLY A 47 -1.65 -6.86 8.60
CA GLY A 47 -0.96 -8.03 9.15
C GLY A 47 -0.09 -8.79 8.16
N ILE A 48 -0.09 -8.37 6.90
CA ILE A 48 0.73 -8.98 5.85
C ILE A 48 1.34 -7.89 4.99
N THR A 49 2.42 -8.22 4.28
CA THR A 49 3.04 -7.25 3.36
C THR A 49 2.20 -7.11 2.10
N PRO A 50 2.35 -5.99 1.35
CA PRO A 50 1.65 -5.84 0.08
C PRO A 50 1.93 -6.98 -0.89
N ARG A 51 3.14 -7.49 -0.88
CA ARG A 51 3.53 -8.60 -1.75
C ARG A 51 2.75 -9.86 -1.40
N GLN A 52 2.55 -10.12 -0.11
CA GLN A 52 1.77 -11.26 0.34
C GLN A 52 0.28 -11.08 0.09
N ALA A 53 -0.19 -9.85 0.09
CA ALA A 53 -1.60 -9.54 -0.16
C ALA A 53 -1.99 -9.73 -1.63
N ARG A 54 -1.00 -9.76 -2.50
CA ARG A 54 -1.22 -9.98 -3.93
C ARG A 54 -1.29 -11.49 -4.24
#